data_e89d22c5df2af614df8b4465b8c5cdee
#
_entry.id   e89d22c5df2af614df8b4465b8c5cdee
#
_cell.length_a   1.000
_cell.length_b   1.000
_cell.length_c   1.000
_cell.angle_alpha   90.00
_cell.angle_beta   90.00
_cell.angle_gamma   90.00
#
_symmetry.space_group_name_H-M   'P 1'
#
loop_
_entity.id
_entity.type
_entity.pdbx_description
1 polymer ?
#
loop_
_entity_poly.entity_id
_entity_poly.type
_entity_poly.pdbx_seq_one_letter_code
_entity_poly.pdbx_strand_id
1 'polypeptide(L)'
;MNDPSNGDSRAIPRSTPVERPKLVDEDEAGLIAGETVEQATVTKTEARPDTHPSTGRSAFLVGTGILISRIVGLVRQRIFAHYFGSSAEGDAFTAAFRIPNFLQNVFGEGALSASFIPVYAKLLAQGDEKEANRVASAIFGLLALITSLVVLSGILATPYFVTAIAAGFQDERRELTITLVKIFFPGAGLLVLSAWCLGVLNSHHKFFISYTAPVAWNVAIIAALVFFGSRVGLPRLAELTAWASVAGSLLQFGVQLPTVFRLTHRIIPLLDVANSHVKQVMKNFFPVFMSRGVVQISAFVDAFLASFLGQGAVVALNYAQSLYTLPVSLFGMSVSAAELPAMSKAIGAADVVAETLRRRLDDGLHRIAFFIVPSSMAFLALGDIIAAVLYQTGRFTRADSRFVWAIL
;
A
#
# COMPACT_ATOMS: atom_id res chain seq x y z
N MET A 1 -17.96 -77.71 -16.89
CA MET A 1 -16.99 -78.56 -16.25
C MET A 1 -16.12 -77.69 -15.38
N ASN A 2 -16.30 -77.81 -14.06
CA ASN A 2 -15.47 -77.42 -12.95
C ASN A 2 -15.16 -75.94 -12.68
N ASP A 3 -15.97 -75.34 -11.77
CA ASP A 3 -15.52 -74.54 -10.66
C ASP A 3 -14.53 -75.35 -9.77
N PRO A 4 -13.57 -74.76 -9.01
CA PRO A 4 -13.89 -74.10 -7.75
C PRO A 4 -12.97 -72.92 -7.36
N SER A 5 -13.62 -71.96 -6.69
CA SER A 5 -13.24 -71.34 -5.38
C SER A 5 -11.77 -71.35 -4.91
N ASN A 6 -11.19 -70.20 -4.65
CA ASN A 6 -10.66 -69.96 -3.29
C ASN A 6 -10.46 -68.47 -3.00
N GLY A 7 -10.99 -68.04 -1.87
CA GLY A 7 -10.93 -66.72 -1.36
C GLY A 7 -9.57 -66.39 -0.72
N ASP A 8 -9.28 -65.11 -0.68
CA ASP A 8 -8.28 -64.61 0.26
C ASP A 8 -8.79 -63.31 0.86
N SER A 9 -9.34 -63.43 2.04
CA SER A 9 -9.81 -62.33 2.91
C SER A 9 -8.60 -61.73 3.61
N ARG A 10 -8.16 -60.54 3.17
CA ARG A 10 -7.22 -59.74 3.91
C ARG A 10 -7.93 -58.97 5.00
N ALA A 11 -7.66 -59.33 6.25
CA ALA A 11 -8.13 -58.74 7.47
C ALA A 11 -7.68 -57.28 7.62
N ILE A 12 -8.65 -56.43 7.95
CA ILE A 12 -8.46 -55.02 8.41
C ILE A 12 -7.95 -55.08 9.86
N PRO A 13 -6.88 -54.39 10.23
CA PRO A 13 -6.46 -54.33 11.64
C PRO A 13 -7.42 -53.46 12.44
N ARG A 14 -7.90 -54.00 13.55
CA ARG A 14 -8.74 -53.36 14.57
C ARG A 14 -7.97 -52.23 15.22
N SER A 15 -8.57 -51.04 15.25
CA SER A 15 -8.15 -49.90 16.03
C SER A 15 -8.23 -50.17 17.55
N THR A 16 -7.14 -49.93 18.26
CA THR A 16 -7.06 -49.90 19.73
C THR A 16 -7.97 -48.89 20.34
N PRO A 17 -8.59 -49.17 21.49
CA PRO A 17 -9.48 -48.18 22.16
C PRO A 17 -8.66 -47.06 22.80
N VAL A 18 -9.04 -45.82 22.54
CA VAL A 18 -8.54 -44.63 23.26
C VAL A 18 -9.12 -44.65 24.67
N GLU A 19 -8.27 -44.75 25.70
CA GLU A 19 -8.63 -44.57 27.09
C GLU A 19 -9.16 -43.16 27.35
N ARG A 20 -10.39 -43.08 27.90
CA ARG A 20 -10.96 -41.83 28.40
C ARG A 20 -10.31 -41.49 29.74
N PRO A 21 -10.01 -40.20 30.02
CA PRO A 21 -9.56 -39.80 31.35
C PRO A 21 -10.69 -40.01 32.38
N LYS A 22 -10.35 -40.62 33.54
CA LYS A 22 -11.23 -40.85 34.68
C LYS A 22 -11.71 -39.48 35.22
N LEU A 23 -13.01 -39.34 35.39
CA LEU A 23 -13.65 -38.30 36.19
C LEU A 23 -13.16 -38.45 37.65
N VAL A 24 -12.69 -37.35 38.22
CA VAL A 24 -12.33 -37.22 39.65
C VAL A 24 -13.64 -37.16 40.41
N ASP A 25 -13.76 -38.03 41.45
CA ASP A 25 -14.93 -38.13 42.32
C ASP A 25 -15.19 -36.84 43.10
N GLU A 26 -16.46 -36.46 43.20
CA GLU A 26 -16.98 -35.22 43.83
C GLU A 26 -16.91 -35.22 45.39
N ASP A 27 -16.26 -36.20 46.01
CA ASP A 27 -16.29 -36.36 47.48
C ASP A 27 -15.06 -35.83 48.26
N GLU A 28 -14.09 -35.18 47.60
CA GLU A 28 -12.95 -34.56 48.31
C GLU A 28 -13.00 -33.01 48.41
N ALA A 29 -14.10 -32.38 48.04
CA ALA A 29 -14.25 -30.91 48.10
C ALA A 29 -14.84 -30.40 49.43
N GLY A 30 -14.88 -31.23 50.48
CA GLY A 30 -15.61 -30.95 51.74
C GLY A 30 -14.77 -30.58 52.96
N LEU A 31 -13.46 -30.38 52.88
CA LEU A 31 -12.64 -30.24 54.11
C LEU A 31 -11.58 -29.14 54.11
N ILE A 32 -11.75 -28.03 53.39
CA ILE A 32 -10.99 -26.79 53.61
C ILE A 32 -11.92 -25.57 53.50
N ALA A 33 -12.86 -25.47 54.45
CA ALA A 33 -13.66 -24.25 54.66
C ALA A 33 -13.50 -23.81 56.10
N GLY A 34 -12.49 -23.01 56.38
CA GLY A 34 -12.28 -22.48 57.71
C GLY A 34 -10.99 -21.69 57.87
N GLU A 35 -10.75 -20.66 57.07
CA GLU A 35 -9.86 -19.58 57.47
C GLU A 35 -10.26 -18.28 56.78
N THR A 36 -10.79 -17.36 57.60
CA THR A 36 -10.84 -15.90 57.52
C THR A 36 -10.74 -15.25 56.14
N VAL A 37 -11.92 -14.83 55.65
CA VAL A 37 -12.05 -13.79 54.63
C VAL A 37 -11.69 -12.44 55.27
N GLU A 38 -10.43 -12.03 55.16
CA GLU A 38 -10.00 -10.66 55.37
C GLU A 38 -10.42 -9.82 54.16
N GLN A 39 -11.30 -8.87 54.40
CA GLN A 39 -11.83 -7.95 53.42
C GLN A 39 -10.68 -7.15 52.77
N ALA A 40 -10.17 -7.62 51.64
CA ALA A 40 -9.38 -6.80 50.75
C ALA A 40 -10.30 -5.75 50.12
N THR A 41 -10.25 -4.55 50.64
CA THR A 41 -10.83 -3.35 50.08
C THR A 41 -10.30 -3.17 48.65
N VAL A 42 -11.10 -3.53 47.67
CA VAL A 42 -10.82 -3.22 46.23
C VAL A 42 -10.88 -1.70 46.12
N THR A 43 -9.73 -1.06 46.24
CA THR A 43 -9.54 0.33 45.81
C THR A 43 -9.88 0.37 44.31
N LYS A 44 -11.05 0.89 44.01
CA LYS A 44 -11.45 1.29 42.69
C LYS A 44 -10.44 2.34 42.22
N THR A 45 -9.39 1.91 41.54
CA THR A 45 -8.53 2.80 40.77
C THR A 45 -9.45 3.41 39.70
N GLU A 46 -9.87 4.65 39.93
CA GLU A 46 -10.55 5.43 38.93
C GLU A 46 -9.68 5.41 37.67
N ALA A 47 -10.15 4.68 36.66
CA ALA A 47 -9.57 4.73 35.34
C ALA A 47 -9.59 6.20 34.90
N ARG A 48 -8.42 6.81 34.77
CA ARG A 48 -8.29 8.10 34.10
C ARG A 48 -9.09 8.01 32.81
N PRO A 49 -9.96 8.98 32.51
CA PRO A 49 -10.68 8.98 31.24
C PRO A 49 -9.63 8.99 30.13
N ASP A 50 -9.58 7.89 29.38
CA ASP A 50 -8.78 7.76 28.19
C ASP A 50 -9.17 8.88 27.23
N THR A 51 -8.36 9.92 27.15
CA THR A 51 -8.47 11.01 26.16
C THR A 51 -7.99 10.51 24.79
N HIS A 52 -8.43 9.31 24.39
CA HIS A 52 -8.27 8.86 23.02
C HIS A 52 -9.25 9.66 22.14
N PRO A 53 -8.77 10.35 21.11
CA PRO A 53 -9.66 11.01 20.16
C PRO A 53 -10.65 9.95 19.66
N SER A 54 -11.95 10.25 19.72
CA SER A 54 -13.00 9.31 19.35
C SER A 54 -12.64 8.64 18.02
N THR A 55 -12.75 7.31 17.94
CA THR A 55 -12.42 6.49 16.76
C THR A 55 -13.02 7.09 15.48
N GLY A 56 -14.19 7.73 15.57
CA GLY A 56 -14.84 8.43 14.47
C GLY A 56 -14.08 9.65 13.96
N ARG A 57 -13.49 10.46 14.85
CA ARG A 57 -12.70 11.65 14.45
C ARG A 57 -11.41 11.24 13.73
N SER A 58 -10.75 10.23 14.21
CA SER A 58 -9.53 9.69 13.55
C SER A 58 -9.85 9.12 12.17
N ALA A 59 -10.92 8.33 12.04
CA ALA A 59 -11.39 7.79 10.76
C ALA A 59 -11.78 8.91 9.77
N PHE A 60 -12.45 9.96 10.24
CA PHE A 60 -12.82 11.12 9.42
C PHE A 60 -11.57 11.87 8.92
N LEU A 61 -10.57 12.11 9.76
CA LEU A 61 -9.33 12.78 9.35
C LEU A 61 -8.53 11.97 8.33
N VAL A 62 -8.46 10.64 8.51
CA VAL A 62 -7.85 9.72 7.55
C VAL A 62 -8.59 9.78 6.21
N GLY A 63 -9.92 9.60 6.23
CA GLY A 63 -10.75 9.62 5.03
C GLY A 63 -10.64 10.96 4.27
N THR A 64 -10.69 12.08 4.98
CA THR A 64 -10.53 13.42 4.39
C THR A 64 -9.14 13.61 3.77
N GLY A 65 -8.08 13.19 4.45
CA GLY A 65 -6.71 13.29 3.92
C GLY A 65 -6.53 12.46 2.65
N ILE A 66 -7.04 11.23 2.65
CA ILE A 66 -7.01 10.35 1.46
C ILE A 66 -7.82 10.98 0.31
N LEU A 67 -9.02 11.49 0.57
CA LEU A 67 -9.88 12.09 -0.44
C LEU A 67 -9.22 13.31 -1.09
N ILE A 68 -8.67 14.22 -0.29
CA ILE A 68 -7.94 15.41 -0.80
C ILE A 68 -6.79 14.96 -1.69
N SER A 69 -5.98 14.02 -1.22
CA SER A 69 -4.85 13.50 -1.99
C SER A 69 -5.29 12.86 -3.32
N ARG A 70 -6.41 12.14 -3.35
CA ARG A 70 -6.99 11.54 -4.56
C ARG A 70 -7.49 12.59 -5.55
N ILE A 71 -8.20 13.62 -5.06
CA ILE A 71 -8.70 14.71 -5.91
C ILE A 71 -7.52 15.46 -6.55
N VAL A 72 -6.51 15.83 -5.76
CA VAL A 72 -5.32 16.53 -6.29
C VAL A 72 -4.55 15.64 -7.26
N GLY A 73 -4.48 14.33 -7.00
CA GLY A 73 -3.91 13.34 -7.93
C GLY A 73 -4.65 13.30 -9.26
N LEU A 74 -6.00 13.35 -9.25
CA LEU A 74 -6.82 13.38 -10.46
C LEU A 74 -6.62 14.70 -11.24
N VAL A 75 -6.55 15.84 -10.54
CA VAL A 75 -6.22 17.14 -11.15
C VAL A 75 -4.85 17.09 -11.83
N ARG A 76 -3.83 16.54 -11.17
CA ARG A 76 -2.53 16.33 -11.77
C ARG A 76 -2.62 15.50 -13.05
N GLN A 77 -3.38 14.38 -13.02
CA GLN A 77 -3.54 13.49 -14.16
C GLN A 77 -4.22 14.21 -15.35
N ARG A 78 -5.25 15.03 -15.06
CA ARG A 78 -5.91 15.87 -16.08
C ARG A 78 -4.95 16.89 -16.70
N ILE A 79 -4.14 17.56 -15.88
CA ILE A 79 -3.16 18.54 -16.37
C ILE A 79 -2.05 17.84 -17.16
N PHE A 80 -1.63 16.65 -16.74
CA PHE A 80 -0.68 15.83 -17.48
C PHE A 80 -1.25 15.46 -18.86
N ALA A 81 -2.50 15.00 -18.91
CA ALA A 81 -3.21 14.72 -20.17
C ALA A 81 -3.30 15.94 -21.07
N HIS A 82 -3.54 17.14 -20.51
CA HIS A 82 -3.61 18.39 -21.26
C HIS A 82 -2.32 18.69 -22.06
N TYR A 83 -1.16 18.50 -21.44
CA TYR A 83 0.11 18.85 -22.08
C TYR A 83 0.72 17.70 -22.88
N PHE A 84 0.62 16.47 -22.41
CA PHE A 84 1.24 15.31 -23.07
C PHE A 84 0.29 14.54 -23.99
N GLY A 85 -1.01 14.46 -23.68
CA GLY A 85 -1.95 13.64 -24.43
C GLY A 85 -1.47 12.18 -24.50
N SER A 86 -1.55 11.58 -25.71
CA SER A 86 -1.00 10.26 -26.04
C SER A 86 0.30 10.38 -26.84
N SER A 87 1.23 11.22 -26.38
CA SER A 87 2.52 11.45 -27.04
C SER A 87 3.58 10.40 -26.67
N ALA A 88 4.65 10.34 -27.48
CA ALA A 88 5.82 9.51 -27.20
C ALA A 88 6.50 9.89 -25.88
N GLU A 89 6.53 11.19 -25.56
CA GLU A 89 7.09 11.71 -24.32
C GLU A 89 6.20 11.38 -23.10
N GLY A 90 4.88 11.35 -23.30
CA GLY A 90 3.92 10.87 -22.29
C GLY A 90 4.15 9.40 -21.97
N ASP A 91 4.39 8.57 -22.98
CA ASP A 91 4.76 7.17 -22.81
C ASP A 91 6.10 7.02 -22.08
N ALA A 92 7.13 7.76 -22.52
CA ALA A 92 8.46 7.73 -21.91
C ALA A 92 8.39 8.12 -20.41
N PHE A 93 7.64 9.18 -20.10
CA PHE A 93 7.42 9.62 -18.72
C PHE A 93 6.70 8.55 -17.89
N THR A 94 5.62 7.98 -18.42
CA THR A 94 4.82 6.99 -17.73
C THR A 94 5.59 5.69 -17.48
N ALA A 95 6.32 5.21 -18.48
CA ALA A 95 7.18 4.03 -18.35
C ALA A 95 8.32 4.28 -17.35
N ALA A 96 8.98 5.44 -17.44
CA ALA A 96 10.06 5.80 -16.53
C ALA A 96 9.59 5.88 -15.07
N PHE A 97 8.39 6.41 -14.84
CA PHE A 97 7.85 6.56 -13.49
C PHE A 97 7.48 5.21 -12.82
N ARG A 98 7.23 4.16 -13.58
CA ARG A 98 6.89 2.83 -13.04
C ARG A 98 8.01 2.21 -12.23
N ILE A 99 9.27 2.39 -12.64
CA ILE A 99 10.43 1.77 -11.96
C ILE A 99 10.61 2.33 -10.55
N PRO A 100 10.77 3.66 -10.35
CA PRO A 100 10.87 4.23 -9.02
C PRO A 100 9.60 4.01 -8.18
N ASN A 101 8.42 4.03 -8.79
CA ASN A 101 7.16 3.76 -8.11
C ASN A 101 7.08 2.33 -7.57
N PHE A 102 7.67 1.36 -8.26
CA PHE A 102 7.84 0.01 -7.73
C PHE A 102 8.58 0.02 -6.40
N LEU A 103 9.69 0.75 -6.31
CA LEU A 103 10.47 0.86 -5.07
C LEU A 103 9.62 1.44 -3.94
N GLN A 104 8.87 2.50 -4.21
CA GLN A 104 7.95 3.10 -3.24
C GLN A 104 6.88 2.12 -2.77
N ASN A 105 6.28 1.34 -3.68
CA ASN A 105 5.23 0.40 -3.35
C ASN A 105 5.72 -0.81 -2.56
N VAL A 106 6.93 -1.28 -2.87
CA VAL A 106 7.51 -2.49 -2.26
C VAL A 106 8.18 -2.17 -0.92
N PHE A 107 8.97 -1.09 -0.85
CA PHE A 107 9.67 -0.66 0.37
C PHE A 107 8.88 0.35 1.22
N GLY A 108 7.92 1.07 0.63
CA GLY A 108 7.21 2.18 1.25
C GLY A 108 6.01 1.79 2.11
N GLU A 109 4.91 2.49 1.94
CA GLU A 109 3.75 2.50 2.84
C GLU A 109 3.25 1.11 3.26
N GLY A 110 3.13 0.17 2.32
CA GLY A 110 2.54 -1.13 2.62
C GLY A 110 3.42 -2.02 3.48
N ALA A 111 4.72 -2.13 3.14
CA ALA A 111 5.65 -2.99 3.85
C ALA A 111 6.02 -2.43 5.23
N LEU A 112 6.28 -1.12 5.31
CA LEU A 112 6.57 -0.45 6.58
C LEU A 112 5.36 -0.41 7.51
N SER A 113 4.16 -0.14 7.00
CA SER A 113 2.96 -0.15 7.84
C SER A 113 2.69 -1.51 8.46
N ALA A 114 2.91 -2.59 7.73
CA ALA A 114 2.68 -3.95 8.25
C ALA A 114 3.81 -4.48 9.15
N SER A 115 5.04 -4.00 8.99
CA SER A 115 6.21 -4.50 9.72
C SER A 115 6.65 -3.61 10.88
N PHE A 116 6.73 -2.30 10.65
CA PHE A 116 7.27 -1.34 11.62
C PHE A 116 6.22 -0.85 12.61
N ILE A 117 5.01 -0.43 12.13
CA ILE A 117 3.99 0.17 12.98
C ILE A 117 3.61 -0.75 14.17
N PRO A 118 3.35 -2.06 14.01
CA PRO A 118 2.96 -2.91 15.14
C PRO A 118 4.01 -3.00 16.24
N VAL A 119 5.29 -3.04 15.85
CA VAL A 119 6.40 -3.13 16.83
C VAL A 119 6.58 -1.78 17.53
N TYR A 120 6.62 -0.70 16.78
CA TYR A 120 6.81 0.65 17.29
C TYR A 120 5.66 1.10 18.21
N ALA A 121 4.40 0.91 17.77
CA ALA A 121 3.23 1.23 18.56
C ALA A 121 3.12 0.41 19.85
N LYS A 122 3.55 -0.86 19.83
CA LYS A 122 3.61 -1.70 21.04
C LYS A 122 4.59 -1.12 22.08
N LEU A 123 5.77 -0.71 21.66
CA LEU A 123 6.76 -0.08 22.55
C LEU A 123 6.23 1.22 23.16
N LEU A 124 5.56 2.06 22.34
CA LEU A 124 4.90 3.26 22.84
C LEU A 124 3.82 2.96 23.87
N ALA A 125 2.99 1.94 23.61
CA ALA A 125 1.94 1.51 24.56
C ALA A 125 2.49 0.97 25.87
N GLN A 126 3.71 0.40 25.87
CA GLN A 126 4.43 -0.06 27.06
C GLN A 126 5.12 1.08 27.81
N GLY A 127 5.11 2.31 27.29
CA GLY A 127 5.80 3.46 27.89
C GLY A 127 7.32 3.47 27.67
N ASP A 128 7.84 2.56 26.85
CA ASP A 128 9.28 2.51 26.56
C ASP A 128 9.65 3.40 25.37
N GLU A 129 9.53 4.70 25.58
CA GLU A 129 9.83 5.71 24.56
C GLU A 129 11.31 5.67 24.11
N LYS A 130 12.23 5.28 25.01
CA LYS A 130 13.67 5.21 24.68
C LYS A 130 13.93 4.12 23.65
N GLU A 131 13.39 2.93 23.89
CA GLU A 131 13.54 1.80 22.98
C GLU A 131 12.76 2.04 21.68
N ALA A 132 11.56 2.61 21.74
CA ALA A 132 10.79 3.02 20.57
C ALA A 132 11.60 3.95 19.66
N ASN A 133 12.20 5.00 20.23
CA ASN A 133 13.02 5.95 19.47
C ASN A 133 14.30 5.32 18.91
N ARG A 134 14.90 4.36 19.64
CA ARG A 134 16.05 3.59 19.17
C ARG A 134 15.68 2.73 17.95
N VAL A 135 14.55 2.01 18.04
CA VAL A 135 14.03 1.20 16.93
C VAL A 135 13.68 2.08 15.72
N ALA A 136 12.99 3.22 15.94
CA ALA A 136 12.68 4.15 14.87
C ALA A 136 13.93 4.68 14.15
N SER A 137 14.96 5.06 14.93
CA SER A 137 16.26 5.53 14.42
C SER A 137 17.01 4.45 13.65
N ALA A 138 17.02 3.20 14.16
CA ALA A 138 17.66 2.08 13.50
C ALA A 138 16.98 1.72 12.16
N ILE A 139 15.64 1.68 12.15
CA ILE A 139 14.88 1.43 10.92
C ILE A 139 15.09 2.57 9.91
N PHE A 140 15.10 3.84 10.35
CA PHE A 140 15.43 4.96 9.48
C PHE A 140 16.83 4.82 8.87
N GLY A 141 17.84 4.50 9.67
CA GLY A 141 19.22 4.31 9.20
C GLY A 141 19.35 3.17 8.20
N LEU A 142 18.71 2.02 8.49
CA LEU A 142 18.69 0.88 7.57
C LEU A 142 17.97 1.20 6.26
N LEU A 143 16.81 1.85 6.32
CA LEU A 143 16.07 2.26 5.13
C LEU A 143 16.87 3.27 4.31
N ALA A 144 17.48 4.27 4.94
CA ALA A 144 18.29 5.25 4.25
C ALA A 144 19.47 4.59 3.53
N LEU A 145 20.16 3.66 4.19
CA LEU A 145 21.26 2.91 3.59
C LEU A 145 20.81 2.03 2.43
N ILE A 146 19.81 1.15 2.67
CA ILE A 146 19.31 0.22 1.65
C ILE A 146 18.77 1.00 0.45
N THR A 147 17.94 2.03 0.71
CA THR A 147 17.34 2.83 -0.35
C THR A 147 18.40 3.59 -1.14
N SER A 148 19.43 4.14 -0.49
CA SER A 148 20.55 4.80 -1.20
C SER A 148 21.31 3.85 -2.10
N LEU A 149 21.58 2.62 -1.63
CA LEU A 149 22.23 1.59 -2.44
C LEU A 149 21.36 1.17 -3.63
N VAL A 150 20.05 0.99 -3.41
CA VAL A 150 19.10 0.63 -4.47
C VAL A 150 18.96 1.77 -5.48
N VAL A 151 18.88 3.02 -5.04
CA VAL A 151 18.84 4.20 -5.93
C VAL A 151 20.13 4.29 -6.75
N LEU A 152 21.30 4.17 -6.14
CA LEU A 152 22.56 4.20 -6.85
C LEU A 152 22.67 3.08 -7.88
N SER A 153 22.37 1.84 -7.46
CA SER A 153 22.38 0.67 -8.36
C SER A 153 21.34 0.85 -9.49
N GLY A 154 20.18 1.40 -9.19
CA GLY A 154 19.12 1.68 -10.14
C GLY A 154 19.53 2.70 -11.20
N ILE A 155 20.19 3.78 -10.79
CA ILE A 155 20.72 4.79 -11.72
C ILE A 155 21.77 4.18 -12.65
N LEU A 156 22.69 3.35 -12.12
CA LEU A 156 23.71 2.69 -12.91
C LEU A 156 23.15 1.62 -13.86
N ALA A 157 22.15 0.85 -13.39
CA ALA A 157 21.51 -0.21 -14.15
C ALA A 157 20.30 0.27 -15.00
N THR A 158 20.02 1.57 -15.07
CA THR A 158 18.86 2.14 -15.78
C THR A 158 18.72 1.62 -17.22
N PRO A 159 19.75 1.52 -18.07
CA PRO A 159 19.58 1.03 -19.44
C PRO A 159 19.00 -0.38 -19.51
N TYR A 160 19.40 -1.26 -18.57
CA TYR A 160 18.91 -2.64 -18.49
C TYR A 160 17.44 -2.68 -18.03
N PHE A 161 17.08 -1.85 -17.03
CA PHE A 161 15.69 -1.75 -16.57
C PHE A 161 14.75 -1.24 -17.65
N VAL A 162 15.16 -0.22 -18.41
CA VAL A 162 14.35 0.30 -19.51
C VAL A 162 14.16 -0.75 -20.59
N THR A 163 15.21 -1.51 -20.93
CA THR A 163 15.08 -2.64 -21.87
C THR A 163 14.13 -3.72 -21.34
N ALA A 164 14.12 -3.99 -20.03
CA ALA A 164 13.24 -5.01 -19.45
C ALA A 164 11.76 -4.56 -19.39
N ILE A 165 11.45 -3.26 -19.30
CA ILE A 165 10.10 -2.77 -19.07
C ILE A 165 9.47 -2.16 -20.31
N ALA A 166 10.29 -1.57 -21.18
CA ALA A 166 9.86 -0.86 -22.38
C ALA A 166 10.72 -1.25 -23.58
N ALA A 167 10.88 -2.55 -23.83
CA ALA A 167 11.70 -3.07 -24.91
C ALA A 167 11.24 -2.61 -26.30
N GLY A 168 9.96 -2.27 -26.44
CA GLY A 168 9.43 -1.70 -27.67
C GLY A 168 9.79 -0.23 -27.93
N PHE A 169 10.44 0.46 -26.97
CA PHE A 169 10.88 1.84 -27.15
C PHE A 169 12.23 1.88 -27.87
N GLN A 170 12.31 2.68 -28.94
CA GLN A 170 13.50 2.84 -29.76
C GLN A 170 13.93 4.32 -29.81
N ASP A 171 15.13 4.56 -30.26
CA ASP A 171 15.71 5.88 -30.55
C ASP A 171 15.49 6.91 -29.42
N GLU A 172 15.05 8.11 -29.77
CA GLU A 172 14.85 9.24 -28.86
C GLU A 172 13.91 8.92 -27.69
N ARG A 173 12.88 8.10 -27.92
CA ARG A 173 11.93 7.69 -26.89
C ARG A 173 12.60 6.84 -25.82
N ARG A 174 13.49 5.93 -26.21
CA ARG A 174 14.28 5.12 -25.29
C ARG A 174 15.28 5.96 -24.50
N GLU A 175 15.99 6.88 -25.16
CA GLU A 175 16.96 7.77 -24.51
C GLU A 175 16.27 8.70 -23.50
N LEU A 176 15.15 9.29 -23.87
CA LEU A 176 14.33 10.09 -22.96
C LEU A 176 13.89 9.26 -21.74
N THR A 177 13.42 8.03 -21.95
CA THR A 177 13.00 7.14 -20.85
C THR A 177 14.17 6.86 -19.90
N ILE A 178 15.37 6.57 -20.41
CA ILE A 178 16.58 6.37 -19.60
C ILE A 178 16.90 7.63 -18.77
N THR A 179 16.83 8.79 -19.38
CA THR A 179 17.09 10.07 -18.70
C THR A 179 16.07 10.30 -17.58
N LEU A 180 14.79 10.09 -17.86
CA LEU A 180 13.73 10.27 -16.89
C LEU A 180 13.81 9.30 -15.71
N VAL A 181 14.15 8.03 -15.97
CA VAL A 181 14.35 7.02 -14.90
C VAL A 181 15.45 7.45 -13.96
N LYS A 182 16.60 7.92 -14.50
CA LYS A 182 17.73 8.42 -13.68
C LYS A 182 17.29 9.59 -12.79
N ILE A 183 16.46 10.51 -13.34
CA ILE A 183 15.94 11.65 -12.58
C ILE A 183 14.98 11.18 -11.48
N PHE A 184 14.11 10.20 -11.74
CA PHE A 184 13.10 9.75 -10.79
C PHE A 184 13.67 8.94 -9.61
N PHE A 185 14.75 8.20 -9.77
CA PHE A 185 15.29 7.33 -8.72
C PHE A 185 15.55 8.03 -7.38
N PRO A 186 16.22 9.20 -7.31
CA PRO A 186 16.39 9.93 -6.06
C PRO A 186 15.06 10.30 -5.40
N GLY A 187 14.06 10.70 -6.20
CA GLY A 187 12.71 11.00 -5.71
C GLY A 187 12.02 9.78 -5.08
N ALA A 188 12.17 8.61 -5.70
CA ALA A 188 11.63 7.36 -5.13
C ALA A 188 12.27 7.03 -3.78
N GLY A 189 13.58 7.24 -3.63
CA GLY A 189 14.27 7.09 -2.35
C GLY A 189 13.69 8.00 -1.26
N LEU A 190 13.44 9.26 -1.58
CA LEU A 190 12.80 10.21 -0.67
C LEU A 190 11.37 9.79 -0.29
N LEU A 191 10.60 9.23 -1.23
CA LEU A 191 9.26 8.72 -0.96
C LEU A 191 9.27 7.50 -0.04
N VAL A 192 10.28 6.62 -0.13
CA VAL A 192 10.46 5.52 0.83
C VAL A 192 10.75 6.05 2.23
N LEU A 193 11.60 7.08 2.37
CA LEU A 193 11.84 7.73 3.66
C LEU A 193 10.60 8.47 4.18
N SER A 194 9.81 9.08 3.30
CA SER A 194 8.50 9.66 3.65
C SER A 194 7.52 8.61 4.19
N ALA A 195 7.54 7.39 3.67
CA ALA A 195 6.71 6.30 4.19
C ALA A 195 7.13 5.86 5.60
N TRP A 196 8.41 5.96 5.97
CA TRP A 196 8.84 5.78 7.35
C TRP A 196 8.28 6.89 8.27
N CYS A 197 8.32 8.15 7.82
CA CYS A 197 7.65 9.25 8.55
C CYS A 197 6.17 8.98 8.77
N LEU A 198 5.46 8.49 7.74
CA LEU A 198 4.05 8.09 7.83
C LEU A 198 3.86 7.01 8.90
N GLY A 199 4.76 6.03 8.99
CA GLY A 199 4.72 4.99 10.02
C GLY A 199 4.82 5.56 11.42
N VAL A 200 5.76 6.48 11.67
CA VAL A 200 5.90 7.18 12.96
C VAL A 200 4.66 8.03 13.26
N LEU A 201 4.23 8.85 12.32
CA LEU A 201 3.07 9.74 12.48
C LEU A 201 1.77 8.97 12.79
N ASN A 202 1.54 7.86 12.11
CA ASN A 202 0.36 7.02 12.32
C ASN A 202 0.38 6.36 13.69
N SER A 203 1.55 5.91 14.18
CA SER A 203 1.72 5.36 15.52
C SER A 203 1.44 6.40 16.63
N HIS A 204 1.63 7.67 16.34
CA HIS A 204 1.30 8.79 17.23
C HIS A 204 -0.04 9.46 16.91
N HIS A 205 -0.93 8.80 16.13
CA HIS A 205 -2.27 9.31 15.77
C HIS A 205 -2.28 10.65 15.02
N LYS A 206 -1.19 11.02 14.33
CA LYS A 206 -1.07 12.25 13.52
C LYS A 206 -1.47 12.01 12.05
N PHE A 207 -2.63 11.41 11.86
CA PHE A 207 -3.11 10.92 10.56
C PHE A 207 -3.23 12.02 9.49
N PHE A 208 -3.68 13.21 9.85
CA PHE A 208 -3.91 14.29 8.89
C PHE A 208 -2.63 14.64 8.12
N ILE A 209 -1.51 14.85 8.79
CA ILE A 209 -0.22 15.16 8.15
C ILE A 209 0.25 13.97 7.30
N SER A 210 0.08 12.73 7.79
CA SER A 210 0.45 11.54 7.05
C SER A 210 -0.20 11.46 5.68
N TYR A 211 -1.52 11.67 5.63
CA TYR A 211 -2.30 11.45 4.41
C TYR A 211 -2.44 12.71 3.54
N THR A 212 -2.11 13.90 4.04
CA THR A 212 -2.06 15.13 3.24
C THR A 212 -0.68 15.41 2.66
N ALA A 213 0.40 14.85 3.22
CA ALA A 213 1.76 15.07 2.70
C ALA A 213 1.92 14.76 1.20
N PRO A 214 1.30 13.71 0.60
CA PRO A 214 1.35 13.47 -0.83
C PRO A 214 0.76 14.60 -1.71
N VAL A 215 -0.04 15.49 -1.13
CA VAL A 215 -0.56 16.68 -1.84
C VAL A 215 0.60 17.59 -2.26
N ALA A 216 1.62 17.75 -1.41
CA ALA A 216 2.80 18.56 -1.73
C ALA A 216 3.54 18.05 -2.97
N TRP A 217 3.66 16.74 -3.09
CA TRP A 217 4.26 16.09 -4.27
C TRP A 217 3.43 16.35 -5.55
N ASN A 218 2.12 16.18 -5.49
CA ASN A 218 1.23 16.44 -6.61
C ASN A 218 1.25 17.91 -7.03
N VAL A 219 1.23 18.84 -6.06
CA VAL A 219 1.28 20.29 -6.32
C VAL A 219 2.57 20.69 -7.02
N ALA A 220 3.72 20.13 -6.64
CA ALA A 220 4.99 20.42 -7.31
C ALA A 220 4.95 20.03 -8.80
N ILE A 221 4.41 18.85 -9.12
CA ILE A 221 4.25 18.39 -10.50
C ILE A 221 3.26 19.28 -11.27
N ILE A 222 2.11 19.59 -10.66
CA ILE A 222 1.10 20.49 -11.27
C ILE A 222 1.73 21.86 -11.57
N ALA A 223 2.45 22.43 -10.62
CA ALA A 223 3.10 23.73 -10.79
C ALA A 223 4.09 23.70 -11.96
N ALA A 224 4.91 22.68 -12.09
CA ALA A 224 5.85 22.54 -13.21
C ALA A 224 5.11 22.42 -14.55
N LEU A 225 4.08 21.59 -14.62
CA LEU A 225 3.28 21.43 -15.84
C LEU A 225 2.62 22.75 -16.28
N VAL A 226 1.99 23.45 -15.34
CA VAL A 226 1.30 24.72 -15.65
C VAL A 226 2.30 25.83 -16.01
N PHE A 227 3.43 25.91 -15.31
CA PHE A 227 4.40 26.95 -15.57
C PHE A 227 5.20 26.74 -16.85
N PHE A 228 5.62 25.51 -17.15
CA PHE A 228 6.49 25.21 -18.28
C PHE A 228 5.74 24.64 -19.49
N GLY A 229 4.52 24.12 -19.33
CA GLY A 229 3.81 23.32 -20.33
C GLY A 229 3.61 23.96 -21.70
N SER A 230 3.40 25.28 -21.74
CA SER A 230 3.28 26.05 -22.99
C SER A 230 4.58 26.77 -23.42
N ARG A 231 5.66 26.65 -22.63
CA ARG A 231 6.90 27.42 -22.81
C ARG A 231 8.05 26.61 -23.41
N VAL A 232 7.99 25.28 -23.31
CA VAL A 232 9.06 24.40 -23.73
C VAL A 232 8.52 23.24 -24.58
N GLY A 233 9.39 22.59 -25.34
CA GLY A 233 9.05 21.36 -26.07
C GLY A 233 8.77 20.19 -25.14
N LEU A 234 8.06 19.17 -25.64
CA LEU A 234 7.62 18.01 -24.81
C LEU A 234 8.77 17.23 -24.14
N PRO A 235 9.91 16.95 -24.82
CA PRO A 235 11.00 16.25 -24.15
C PRO A 235 11.52 17.03 -22.94
N ARG A 236 11.72 18.33 -23.08
CA ARG A 236 12.18 19.20 -21.99
C ARG A 236 11.12 19.35 -20.90
N LEU A 237 9.84 19.39 -21.27
CA LEU A 237 8.73 19.40 -20.31
C LEU A 237 8.72 18.12 -19.47
N ALA A 238 8.97 16.95 -20.09
CA ALA A 238 9.06 15.68 -19.39
C ALA A 238 10.21 15.68 -18.35
N GLU A 239 11.39 16.18 -18.73
CA GLU A 239 12.52 16.31 -17.80
C GLU A 239 12.22 17.26 -16.63
N LEU A 240 11.68 18.46 -16.91
CA LEU A 240 11.33 19.44 -15.87
C LEU A 240 10.24 18.88 -14.93
N THR A 241 9.26 18.16 -15.48
CA THR A 241 8.22 17.51 -14.68
C THR A 241 8.79 16.38 -13.81
N ALA A 242 9.78 15.63 -14.31
CA ALA A 242 10.49 14.62 -13.53
C ALA A 242 11.30 15.26 -12.39
N TRP A 243 12.01 16.36 -12.62
CA TRP A 243 12.70 17.11 -11.58
C TRP A 243 11.71 17.72 -10.56
N ALA A 244 10.57 18.21 -11.01
CA ALA A 244 9.50 18.66 -10.12
C ALA A 244 8.95 17.53 -9.25
N SER A 245 8.88 16.30 -9.77
CA SER A 245 8.54 15.13 -8.98
C SER A 245 9.57 14.86 -7.88
N VAL A 246 10.86 15.00 -8.16
CA VAL A 246 11.93 14.87 -7.14
C VAL A 246 11.80 15.96 -6.08
N ALA A 247 11.64 17.22 -6.52
CA ALA A 247 11.42 18.35 -5.61
C ALA A 247 10.14 18.14 -4.76
N GLY A 248 9.08 17.63 -5.37
CA GLY A 248 7.84 17.28 -4.69
C GLY A 248 8.03 16.16 -3.64
N SER A 249 8.86 15.15 -3.96
CA SER A 249 9.22 14.08 -3.01
C SER A 249 9.98 14.64 -1.80
N LEU A 250 10.88 15.59 -2.04
CA LEU A 250 11.60 16.30 -0.98
C LEU A 250 10.65 17.15 -0.13
N LEU A 251 9.70 17.86 -0.75
CA LEU A 251 8.69 18.62 -0.04
C LEU A 251 7.77 17.72 0.79
N GLN A 252 7.32 16.60 0.23
CA GLN A 252 6.49 15.62 0.94
C GLN A 252 7.20 15.09 2.18
N PHE A 253 8.46 14.70 2.05
CA PHE A 253 9.29 14.26 3.17
C PHE A 253 9.53 15.40 4.17
N GLY A 254 9.89 16.59 3.67
CA GLY A 254 10.19 17.77 4.47
C GLY A 254 9.02 18.28 5.33
N VAL A 255 7.79 18.22 4.81
CA VAL A 255 6.58 18.61 5.58
C VAL A 255 6.33 17.68 6.78
N GLN A 256 6.69 16.43 6.68
CA GLN A 256 6.52 15.45 7.76
C GLN A 256 7.60 15.56 8.85
N LEU A 257 8.84 15.88 8.47
CA LEU A 257 10.01 15.88 9.36
C LEU A 257 9.84 16.71 10.64
N PRO A 258 9.35 17.98 10.62
CA PRO A 258 9.22 18.77 11.83
C PRO A 258 8.34 18.10 12.89
N THR A 259 7.26 17.46 12.46
CA THR A 259 6.36 16.76 13.38
C THR A 259 7.01 15.47 13.89
N VAL A 260 7.68 14.71 13.03
CA VAL A 260 8.40 13.50 13.43
C VAL A 260 9.49 13.83 14.45
N PHE A 261 10.32 14.86 14.23
CA PHE A 261 11.35 15.29 15.18
C PHE A 261 10.80 15.73 16.54
N ARG A 262 9.61 16.34 16.56
CA ARG A 262 8.94 16.70 17.82
C ARG A 262 8.45 15.48 18.60
N LEU A 263 8.08 14.41 17.90
CA LEU A 263 7.55 13.19 18.50
C LEU A 263 8.66 12.23 18.96
N THR A 264 9.77 12.17 18.24
CA THR A 264 10.87 11.24 18.51
C THR A 264 12.05 11.87 19.24
N HIS A 265 11.97 13.18 19.58
CA HIS A 265 12.96 14.00 20.25
C HIS A 265 14.34 14.06 19.57
N ARG A 266 14.89 12.93 19.09
CA ARG A 266 16.17 12.89 18.38
C ARG A 266 16.27 11.61 17.54
N ILE A 267 16.31 11.78 16.21
CA ILE A 267 16.61 10.68 15.30
C ILE A 267 18.09 10.73 14.97
N ILE A 268 18.80 9.69 15.33
CA ILE A 268 20.21 9.49 14.93
C ILE A 268 20.18 8.26 14.02
N PRO A 269 20.60 8.37 12.75
CA PRO A 269 20.72 7.19 11.89
C PRO A 269 21.64 6.18 12.55
N LEU A 270 21.08 5.10 13.06
CA LEU A 270 21.78 4.00 13.71
C LEU A 270 21.69 2.76 12.81
N LEU A 271 22.75 1.98 12.77
CA LEU A 271 22.74 0.66 12.12
C LEU A 271 22.71 -0.44 13.19
N ASP A 272 21.69 -0.43 14.04
CA ASP A 272 21.56 -1.38 15.16
C ASP A 272 20.79 -2.62 14.71
N VAL A 273 21.42 -3.46 13.91
CA VAL A 273 20.85 -4.74 13.42
C VAL A 273 20.78 -5.81 14.52
N ALA A 274 21.54 -5.62 15.62
CA ALA A 274 21.59 -6.58 16.72
C ALA A 274 20.33 -6.53 17.60
N ASN A 275 19.63 -5.40 17.62
CA ASN A 275 18.43 -5.17 18.41
C ASN A 275 17.30 -6.16 18.06
N SER A 276 16.68 -6.76 19.09
CA SER A 276 15.64 -7.78 18.93
C SER A 276 14.38 -7.25 18.23
N HIS A 277 13.98 -6.01 18.53
CA HIS A 277 12.81 -5.37 17.93
C HIS A 277 13.07 -5.00 16.46
N VAL A 278 14.29 -4.58 16.12
CA VAL A 278 14.70 -4.35 14.71
C VAL A 278 14.67 -5.67 13.93
N LYS A 279 15.18 -6.76 14.51
CA LYS A 279 15.07 -8.10 13.90
C LYS A 279 13.61 -8.51 13.68
N GLN A 280 12.72 -8.20 14.62
CA GLN A 280 11.30 -8.49 14.49
C GLN A 280 10.68 -7.68 13.32
N VAL A 281 11.00 -6.40 13.18
CA VAL A 281 10.57 -5.58 12.05
C VAL A 281 11.06 -6.17 10.72
N MET A 282 12.33 -6.55 10.63
CA MET A 282 12.91 -7.17 9.43
C MET A 282 12.26 -8.51 9.10
N LYS A 283 11.98 -9.34 10.10
CA LYS A 283 11.26 -10.62 9.92
C LYS A 283 9.85 -10.41 9.39
N ASN A 284 9.14 -9.41 9.89
CA ASN A 284 7.79 -9.07 9.44
C ASN A 284 7.80 -8.43 8.04
N PHE A 285 8.88 -7.71 7.70
CA PHE A 285 9.01 -7.00 6.41
C PHE A 285 9.10 -7.96 5.24
N PHE A 286 9.90 -9.02 5.33
CA PHE A 286 10.20 -9.89 4.19
C PHE A 286 8.98 -10.55 3.54
N PRO A 287 8.01 -11.15 4.28
CA PRO A 287 6.81 -11.71 3.67
C PRO A 287 5.96 -10.67 2.95
N VAL A 288 5.84 -9.47 3.52
CA VAL A 288 5.05 -8.37 2.93
C VAL A 288 5.74 -7.83 1.68
N PHE A 289 7.06 -7.69 1.72
CA PHE A 289 7.89 -7.32 0.57
C PHE A 289 7.68 -8.29 -0.61
N MET A 290 7.73 -9.60 -0.36
CA MET A 290 7.50 -10.62 -1.40
C MET A 290 6.08 -10.56 -1.97
N SER A 291 5.08 -10.48 -1.10
CA SER A 291 3.67 -10.36 -1.52
C SER A 291 3.42 -9.11 -2.39
N ARG A 292 3.96 -7.97 -1.98
CA ARG A 292 3.86 -6.72 -2.73
C ARG A 292 4.61 -6.76 -4.05
N GLY A 293 5.79 -7.39 -4.07
CA GLY A 293 6.60 -7.58 -5.28
C GLY A 293 5.83 -8.35 -6.36
N VAL A 294 5.20 -9.46 -6.00
CA VAL A 294 4.41 -10.29 -6.94
C VAL A 294 3.28 -9.50 -7.60
N VAL A 295 2.53 -8.70 -6.82
CA VAL A 295 1.44 -7.87 -7.35
C VAL A 295 1.96 -6.84 -8.36
N GLN A 296 3.16 -6.31 -8.16
CA GLN A 296 3.75 -5.33 -9.09
C GLN A 296 4.21 -5.95 -10.41
N ILE A 297 4.53 -7.25 -10.46
CA ILE A 297 4.98 -7.94 -11.69
C ILE A 297 3.94 -7.82 -12.80
N SER A 298 2.65 -8.00 -12.51
CA SER A 298 1.58 -7.86 -13.49
C SER A 298 1.61 -6.48 -14.17
N ALA A 299 1.75 -5.41 -13.38
CA ALA A 299 1.82 -4.05 -13.92
C ALA A 299 3.05 -3.81 -14.83
N PHE A 300 4.16 -4.53 -14.58
CA PHE A 300 5.33 -4.47 -15.46
C PHE A 300 5.09 -5.24 -16.77
N VAL A 301 4.45 -6.41 -16.71
CA VAL A 301 4.07 -7.19 -17.90
C VAL A 301 3.16 -6.35 -18.80
N ASP A 302 2.15 -5.69 -18.24
CA ASP A 302 1.26 -4.80 -18.98
C ASP A 302 2.02 -3.66 -19.68
N ALA A 303 2.96 -3.02 -18.99
CA ALA A 303 3.78 -1.96 -19.57
C ALA A 303 4.72 -2.45 -20.68
N PHE A 304 5.33 -3.61 -20.45
CA PHE A 304 6.19 -4.27 -21.41
C PHE A 304 5.43 -4.56 -22.70
N LEU A 305 4.27 -5.21 -22.61
CA LEU A 305 3.42 -5.50 -23.78
C LEU A 305 2.94 -4.22 -24.47
N ALA A 306 2.47 -3.23 -23.69
CA ALA A 306 2.02 -1.95 -24.23
C ALA A 306 3.15 -1.19 -24.96
N SER A 307 4.40 -1.39 -24.59
CA SER A 307 5.54 -0.72 -25.23
C SER A 307 5.71 -1.08 -26.71
N PHE A 308 5.20 -2.25 -27.14
CA PHE A 308 5.22 -2.70 -28.53
C PHE A 308 4.03 -2.21 -29.38
N LEU A 309 2.97 -1.66 -28.74
CA LEU A 309 1.72 -1.24 -29.43
C LEU A 309 1.86 0.16 -30.03
N GLY A 310 2.87 0.77 -30.22
CA GLY A 310 2.98 2.09 -30.82
C GLY A 310 2.87 3.26 -29.83
N GLN A 311 2.84 4.46 -30.39
CA GLN A 311 2.86 5.69 -29.62
C GLN A 311 1.53 5.90 -28.87
N GLY A 312 1.62 6.29 -27.60
CA GLY A 312 0.47 6.60 -26.75
C GLY A 312 -0.10 5.40 -25.98
N ALA A 313 0.33 4.17 -26.28
CA ALA A 313 -0.26 2.98 -25.68
C ALA A 313 0.05 2.86 -24.16
N VAL A 314 1.27 3.15 -23.75
CA VAL A 314 1.68 3.05 -22.33
C VAL A 314 0.98 4.11 -21.48
N VAL A 315 0.87 5.34 -21.98
CA VAL A 315 0.20 6.41 -21.25
C VAL A 315 -1.33 6.22 -21.26
N ALA A 316 -1.92 5.72 -22.36
CA ALA A 316 -3.35 5.40 -22.40
C ALA A 316 -3.72 4.29 -21.42
N LEU A 317 -2.90 3.25 -21.30
CA LEU A 317 -3.05 2.22 -20.28
C LEU A 317 -3.03 2.83 -18.87
N ASN A 318 -2.16 3.79 -18.60
CA ASN A 318 -2.10 4.47 -17.30
C ASN A 318 -3.36 5.31 -17.02
N TYR A 319 -3.92 6.00 -18.03
CA TYR A 319 -5.18 6.72 -17.89
C TYR A 319 -6.34 5.74 -17.59
N ALA A 320 -6.43 4.64 -18.32
CA ALA A 320 -7.44 3.62 -18.08
C ALA A 320 -7.30 3.01 -16.66
N GLN A 321 -6.07 2.66 -16.23
CA GLN A 321 -5.80 2.17 -14.88
C GLN A 321 -6.23 3.16 -13.79
N SER A 322 -6.01 4.45 -14.02
CA SER A 322 -6.43 5.49 -13.08
C SER A 322 -7.95 5.56 -12.95
N LEU A 323 -8.69 5.32 -14.03
CA LEU A 323 -10.16 5.31 -14.04
C LEU A 323 -10.73 4.10 -13.32
N TYR A 324 -10.35 2.88 -13.71
CA TYR A 324 -10.96 1.69 -13.10
C TYR A 324 -10.55 1.49 -11.64
N THR A 325 -9.40 2.05 -11.22
CA THR A 325 -8.98 2.00 -9.82
C THR A 325 -9.86 2.88 -8.92
N LEU A 326 -10.55 3.91 -9.45
CA LEU A 326 -11.41 4.78 -8.64
C LEU A 326 -12.56 4.01 -7.96
N PRO A 327 -13.46 3.30 -8.66
CA PRO A 327 -14.52 2.56 -7.99
C PRO A 327 -13.98 1.44 -7.09
N VAL A 328 -12.89 0.76 -7.49
CA VAL A 328 -12.26 -0.28 -6.67
C VAL A 328 -11.76 0.30 -5.34
N SER A 329 -11.09 1.44 -5.37
CA SER A 329 -10.57 2.08 -4.15
C SER A 329 -11.67 2.72 -3.30
N LEU A 330 -12.70 3.31 -3.91
CA LEU A 330 -13.80 3.93 -3.18
C LEU A 330 -14.70 2.89 -2.51
N PHE A 331 -15.08 1.85 -3.21
CA PHE A 331 -16.07 0.87 -2.72
C PHE A 331 -15.41 -0.37 -2.16
N GLY A 332 -14.46 -0.98 -2.88
CA GLY A 332 -13.81 -2.21 -2.46
C GLY A 332 -12.99 -2.03 -1.18
N MET A 333 -12.12 -1.02 -1.13
CA MET A 333 -11.28 -0.78 0.04
C MET A 333 -12.09 -0.27 1.24
N SER A 334 -13.15 0.52 1.02
CA SER A 334 -14.00 1.03 2.11
C SER A 334 -14.76 -0.09 2.81
N VAL A 335 -15.37 -1.01 2.04
CA VAL A 335 -16.07 -2.18 2.59
C VAL A 335 -15.08 -3.10 3.29
N SER A 336 -13.93 -3.40 2.67
CA SER A 336 -12.89 -4.24 3.27
C SER A 336 -12.38 -3.67 4.59
N ALA A 337 -12.15 -2.36 4.67
CA ALA A 337 -11.70 -1.69 5.89
C ALA A 337 -12.74 -1.74 7.01
N ALA A 338 -14.03 -1.77 6.68
CA ALA A 338 -15.11 -1.87 7.65
C ALA A 338 -15.32 -3.32 8.16
N GLU A 339 -15.23 -4.31 7.27
CA GLU A 339 -15.51 -5.71 7.59
C GLU A 339 -14.31 -6.44 8.26
N LEU A 340 -13.06 -6.11 7.90
CA LEU A 340 -11.86 -6.76 8.45
C LEU A 340 -11.79 -6.75 9.99
N PRO A 341 -12.00 -5.61 10.70
CA PRO A 341 -11.99 -5.58 12.16
C PRO A 341 -13.14 -6.37 12.77
N ALA A 342 -14.29 -6.43 12.10
CA ALA A 342 -15.44 -7.17 12.55
C ALA A 342 -15.25 -8.68 12.39
N MET A 343 -14.62 -9.11 11.28
CA MET A 343 -14.27 -10.51 11.04
C MET A 343 -13.18 -11.00 12.00
N SER A 344 -12.18 -10.17 12.31
CA SER A 344 -11.09 -10.52 13.22
C SER A 344 -11.53 -10.68 14.69
N LYS A 345 -12.70 -10.17 15.06
CA LYS A 345 -13.31 -10.29 16.39
C LYS A 345 -14.21 -11.51 16.54
N ALA A 346 -14.40 -12.31 15.50
CA ALA A 346 -15.24 -13.53 15.59
C ALA A 346 -14.54 -14.56 16.48
N ILE A 347 -15.12 -14.85 17.65
CA ILE A 347 -14.62 -15.78 18.67
C ILE A 347 -15.74 -16.77 18.98
N GLY A 348 -15.41 -18.04 19.17
CA GLY A 348 -16.36 -19.09 19.52
C GLY A 348 -15.95 -20.46 18.99
N ALA A 349 -16.88 -21.40 18.96
CA ALA A 349 -16.70 -22.71 18.35
C ALA A 349 -16.39 -22.57 16.85
N ALA A 350 -15.57 -23.46 16.31
CA ALA A 350 -15.03 -23.32 14.95
C ALA A 350 -16.12 -23.23 13.86
N ASP A 351 -17.22 -23.95 14.03
CA ASP A 351 -18.40 -23.93 13.15
C ASP A 351 -19.15 -22.59 13.19
N VAL A 352 -19.33 -22.02 14.39
CA VAL A 352 -20.00 -20.72 14.59
C VAL A 352 -19.12 -19.59 14.01
N VAL A 353 -17.82 -19.65 14.23
CA VAL A 353 -16.86 -18.69 13.65
C VAL A 353 -16.86 -18.78 12.13
N ALA A 354 -16.82 -19.99 11.58
CA ALA A 354 -16.83 -20.20 10.12
C ALA A 354 -18.12 -19.64 9.48
N GLU A 355 -19.29 -19.90 10.07
CA GLU A 355 -20.57 -19.39 9.57
C GLU A 355 -20.65 -17.85 9.66
N THR A 356 -20.17 -17.27 10.78
CA THR A 356 -20.11 -15.81 10.97
C THR A 356 -19.21 -15.16 9.93
N LEU A 357 -18.02 -15.73 9.68
CA LEU A 357 -17.09 -15.22 8.69
C LEU A 357 -17.64 -15.31 7.27
N ARG A 358 -18.27 -16.45 6.94
CA ARG A 358 -18.91 -16.66 5.64
C ARG A 358 -20.01 -15.63 5.38
N ARG A 359 -20.93 -15.46 6.34
CA ARG A 359 -22.01 -14.48 6.22
C ARG A 359 -21.49 -13.05 6.06
N ARG A 360 -20.48 -12.64 6.84
CA ARG A 360 -19.86 -11.31 6.69
C ARG A 360 -19.15 -11.14 5.37
N LEU A 361 -18.48 -12.18 4.89
CA LEU A 361 -17.83 -12.15 3.57
C LEU A 361 -18.87 -11.99 2.46
N ASP A 362 -19.97 -12.76 2.52
CA ASP A 362 -21.07 -12.68 1.56
C ASP A 362 -21.71 -11.28 1.57
N ASP A 363 -22.03 -10.74 2.74
CA ASP A 363 -22.58 -9.39 2.88
C ASP A 363 -21.62 -8.32 2.33
N GLY A 364 -20.32 -8.45 2.62
CA GLY A 364 -19.28 -7.57 2.09
C GLY A 364 -19.16 -7.64 0.57
N LEU A 365 -19.16 -8.85 0.01
CA LEU A 365 -19.10 -9.05 -1.45
C LEU A 365 -20.35 -8.51 -2.16
N HIS A 366 -21.55 -8.70 -1.59
CA HIS A 366 -22.77 -8.14 -2.14
C HIS A 366 -22.74 -6.60 -2.16
N ARG A 367 -22.26 -5.97 -1.09
CA ARG A 367 -22.08 -4.50 -1.04
C ARG A 367 -21.08 -4.01 -2.07
N ILE A 368 -19.94 -4.70 -2.21
CA ILE A 368 -18.95 -4.36 -3.24
C ILE A 368 -19.54 -4.52 -4.62
N ALA A 369 -20.19 -5.65 -4.92
CA ALA A 369 -20.80 -5.92 -6.21
C ALA A 369 -21.89 -4.91 -6.57
N PHE A 370 -22.70 -4.46 -5.60
CA PHE A 370 -23.74 -3.45 -5.81
C PHE A 370 -23.19 -2.13 -6.39
N PHE A 371 -21.96 -1.75 -6.07
CA PHE A 371 -21.33 -0.55 -6.61
C PHE A 371 -20.41 -0.84 -7.81
N ILE A 372 -19.66 -1.94 -7.77
CA ILE A 372 -18.68 -2.26 -8.83
C ILE A 372 -19.39 -2.67 -10.12
N VAL A 373 -20.46 -3.48 -10.06
CA VAL A 373 -21.18 -3.92 -11.27
C VAL A 373 -21.76 -2.74 -12.06
N PRO A 374 -22.52 -1.80 -11.45
CA PRO A 374 -22.96 -0.61 -12.17
C PRO A 374 -21.81 0.27 -12.67
N SER A 375 -20.71 0.38 -11.92
CA SER A 375 -19.53 1.13 -12.36
C SER A 375 -18.89 0.49 -13.59
N SER A 376 -18.79 -0.84 -13.64
CA SER A 376 -18.28 -1.56 -14.81
C SER A 376 -19.20 -1.39 -16.01
N MET A 377 -20.51 -1.46 -15.80
CA MET A 377 -21.49 -1.19 -16.87
C MET A 377 -21.43 0.25 -17.36
N ALA A 378 -21.18 1.22 -16.47
CA ALA A 378 -20.97 2.61 -16.86
C ALA A 378 -19.70 2.79 -17.69
N PHE A 379 -18.60 2.11 -17.37
CA PHE A 379 -17.38 2.12 -18.18
C PHE A 379 -17.59 1.46 -19.55
N LEU A 380 -18.31 0.37 -19.63
CA LEU A 380 -18.64 -0.27 -20.91
C LEU A 380 -19.51 0.62 -21.79
N ALA A 381 -20.54 1.24 -21.21
CA ALA A 381 -21.52 2.01 -21.98
C ALA A 381 -21.08 3.47 -22.23
N LEU A 382 -20.39 4.09 -21.30
CA LEU A 382 -20.10 5.53 -21.28
C LEU A 382 -18.61 5.83 -21.08
N GLY A 383 -17.72 4.85 -21.19
CA GLY A 383 -16.30 5.02 -20.86
C GLY A 383 -15.58 6.04 -21.74
N ASP A 384 -15.99 6.21 -22.99
CA ASP A 384 -15.46 7.27 -23.87
C ASP A 384 -15.87 8.66 -23.35
N ILE A 385 -17.11 8.82 -22.90
CA ILE A 385 -17.60 10.07 -22.30
C ILE A 385 -16.91 10.34 -20.98
N ILE A 386 -16.76 9.33 -20.12
CA ILE A 386 -16.07 9.46 -18.83
C ILE A 386 -14.61 9.87 -19.04
N ALA A 387 -13.90 9.19 -19.95
CA ALA A 387 -12.54 9.54 -20.32
C ALA A 387 -12.44 10.96 -20.91
N ALA A 388 -13.40 11.34 -21.77
CA ALA A 388 -13.45 12.67 -22.36
C ALA A 388 -13.68 13.75 -21.29
N VAL A 389 -14.66 13.60 -20.41
CA VAL A 389 -14.94 14.58 -19.34
C VAL A 389 -13.71 14.80 -18.44
N LEU A 390 -13.00 13.72 -18.12
CA LEU A 390 -11.86 13.79 -17.22
C LEU A 390 -10.58 14.27 -17.92
N TYR A 391 -10.30 13.82 -19.13
CA TYR A 391 -8.99 14.01 -19.77
C TYR A 391 -9.00 14.81 -21.07
N GLN A 392 -10.14 14.91 -21.78
CA GLN A 392 -10.19 15.59 -23.08
C GLN A 392 -9.96 17.09 -22.94
N THR A 393 -8.71 17.49 -23.03
CA THR A 393 -8.26 18.89 -22.97
C THR A 393 -6.88 19.01 -23.63
N GLY A 394 -6.58 20.15 -24.23
CA GLY A 394 -5.28 20.41 -24.84
C GLY A 394 -4.90 19.37 -25.91
N ARG A 395 -3.82 18.64 -25.67
CA ARG A 395 -3.31 17.60 -26.59
C ARG A 395 -4.05 16.28 -26.50
N PHE A 396 -4.84 16.06 -25.45
CA PHE A 396 -5.64 14.84 -25.31
C PHE A 396 -6.94 15.00 -26.11
N THR A 397 -7.02 14.27 -27.21
CA THR A 397 -8.08 14.38 -28.21
C THR A 397 -9.24 13.42 -27.94
N ARG A 398 -10.31 13.51 -28.75
CA ARG A 398 -11.41 12.55 -28.71
C ARG A 398 -10.96 11.13 -29.17
N ALA A 399 -9.98 11.04 -30.06
CA ALA A 399 -9.42 9.74 -30.44
C ALA A 399 -8.74 9.06 -29.27
N ASP A 400 -8.01 9.85 -28.46
CA ASP A 400 -7.39 9.34 -27.22
C ASP A 400 -8.43 8.87 -26.20
N SER A 401 -9.56 9.59 -26.07
CA SER A 401 -10.66 9.17 -25.18
C SER A 401 -11.23 7.82 -25.59
N ARG A 402 -11.43 7.58 -26.88
CA ARG A 402 -11.89 6.29 -27.41
C ARG A 402 -10.86 5.20 -27.24
N PHE A 403 -9.58 5.52 -27.39
CA PHE A 403 -8.50 4.56 -27.18
C PHE A 403 -8.41 4.14 -25.71
N VAL A 404 -8.50 5.08 -24.77
CA VAL A 404 -8.59 4.79 -23.33
C VAL A 404 -9.82 3.96 -23.00
N TRP A 405 -10.97 4.27 -23.61
CA TRP A 405 -12.19 3.47 -23.42
C TRP A 405 -12.04 2.03 -23.91
N ALA A 406 -11.38 1.81 -25.04
CA ALA A 406 -11.12 0.46 -25.55
C ALA A 406 -10.22 -0.40 -24.63
N ILE A 407 -9.45 0.24 -23.75
CA ILE A 407 -8.61 -0.42 -22.74
C ILE A 407 -9.39 -0.65 -21.44
N LEU A 408 -10.37 0.19 -21.15
CA LEU A 408 -11.20 0.17 -19.93
C LEU A 408 -12.15 -1.03 -19.89
#